data_bea408eef078b15c394528d2572c9478
#
_entry.id   bea408eef078b15c394528d2572c9478
#
_cell.length_a   1.000
_cell.length_b   1.000
_cell.length_c   1.000
_cell.angle_alpha   90.00
_cell.angle_beta   90.00
_cell.angle_gamma   90.00
#
_symmetry.space_group_name_H-M   'P 1'
#
loop_
_entity.id
_entity.type
_entity.pdbx_description
1 polymer ?
#
loop_
_entity_poly.entity_id
_entity_poly.type
_entity_poly.pdbx_seq_one_letter_code
_entity_poly.pdbx_strand_id
1 'polypeptide(L)'
;LTAGTIQPPVVDLPANATAKETAAYEKTVAQWDALSLDKLKDYSLDLDQAAKLLDQDEWRLGKDGIRAKKIDGKTVALDLTLIYPEGNAVGDALNATLTENLASIGVRLTVKAVPMNELLDIYYRRVARDCDMIYLATNFGTVFDPSTTYSTVAAYVKTVNRTGIRDKKLAQLAVDMRKTEPGDVLSYCQKWVAFQERWTEVLPAIPVYSNVYFDFYTTRLQNYRVTENQTWTQAIVGATLTQTAE
;
A
#
# COMPACT_ATOMS: atom_id res chain seq x y z
N LEU A 1 9.43 -5.11 -1.62
CA LEU A 1 9.19 -4.06 -2.60
C LEU A 1 10.55 -3.46 -2.98
N THR A 2 11.06 -3.83 -4.13
CA THR A 2 12.20 -3.11 -4.72
C THR A 2 11.74 -1.69 -5.03
N ALA A 3 12.43 -0.70 -4.49
CA ALA A 3 12.18 0.69 -4.81
C ALA A 3 12.30 0.87 -6.33
N GLY A 4 11.20 1.25 -6.99
CA GLY A 4 11.21 1.53 -8.41
C GLY A 4 11.93 2.85 -8.70
N THR A 5 12.47 2.99 -9.89
CA THR A 5 13.02 4.25 -10.36
C THR A 5 11.89 5.19 -10.78
N ILE A 6 11.93 6.42 -10.32
CA ILE A 6 11.03 7.48 -10.82
C ILE A 6 11.67 7.99 -12.09
N GLN A 7 11.01 7.76 -13.24
CA GLN A 7 11.51 8.24 -14.52
C GLN A 7 10.85 9.58 -14.88
N PRO A 8 11.65 10.61 -15.24
CA PRO A 8 11.09 11.87 -15.74
C PRO A 8 10.41 11.64 -17.09
N PRO A 9 9.37 12.43 -17.41
CA PRO A 9 8.87 12.48 -18.78
C PRO A 9 9.99 12.92 -19.71
N VAL A 10 10.10 12.26 -20.87
CA VAL A 10 11.07 12.65 -21.90
C VAL A 10 10.62 14.00 -22.47
N VAL A 11 11.39 15.03 -22.19
CA VAL A 11 11.20 16.37 -22.77
C VAL A 11 12.49 16.73 -23.49
N ASP A 12 12.44 16.83 -24.81
CA ASP A 12 13.57 17.25 -25.60
C ASP A 12 13.73 18.76 -25.56
N LEU A 13 14.94 19.21 -25.25
CA LEU A 13 15.26 20.63 -25.37
C LEU A 13 15.36 21.01 -26.86
N PRO A 14 14.67 22.07 -27.35
CA PRO A 14 14.77 22.50 -28.73
C PRO A 14 16.21 22.84 -29.12
N ALA A 15 16.63 22.48 -30.34
CA ALA A 15 17.99 22.72 -30.81
C ALA A 15 18.39 24.23 -30.83
N ASN A 16 17.43 25.13 -30.84
CA ASN A 16 17.58 26.58 -30.80
C ASN A 16 17.22 27.22 -29.44
N ALA A 17 17.24 26.44 -28.39
CA ALA A 17 16.92 26.91 -27.04
C ALA A 17 17.86 28.06 -26.62
N THR A 18 17.31 29.06 -25.98
CA THR A 18 18.06 30.15 -25.36
C THR A 18 18.82 29.67 -24.13
N ALA A 19 19.87 30.39 -23.72
CA ALA A 19 20.62 30.08 -22.48
C ALA A 19 19.71 30.03 -21.25
N LYS A 20 18.65 30.84 -21.18
CA LYS A 20 17.66 30.85 -20.10
C LYS A 20 16.82 29.55 -20.09
N GLU A 21 16.39 29.11 -21.28
CA GLU A 21 15.60 27.88 -21.43
C GLU A 21 16.47 26.65 -21.10
N THR A 22 17.73 26.63 -21.55
CA THR A 22 18.69 25.59 -21.22
C THR A 22 18.92 25.49 -19.71
N ALA A 23 19.16 26.60 -19.04
CA ALA A 23 19.36 26.61 -17.58
C ALA A 23 18.09 26.18 -16.82
N ALA A 24 16.90 26.55 -17.30
CA ALA A 24 15.63 26.08 -16.71
C ALA A 24 15.42 24.58 -16.90
N TYR A 25 15.77 24.07 -18.06
CA TYR A 25 15.72 22.62 -18.36
C TYR A 25 16.70 21.84 -17.47
N GLU A 26 17.97 22.25 -17.40
CA GLU A 26 18.99 21.62 -16.55
C GLU A 26 18.58 21.62 -15.08
N LYS A 27 18.00 22.71 -14.59
CA LYS A 27 17.45 22.76 -13.23
C LYS A 27 16.34 21.75 -13.02
N THR A 28 15.45 21.60 -14.01
CA THR A 28 14.34 20.64 -13.94
C THR A 28 14.87 19.20 -13.95
N VAL A 29 15.85 18.90 -14.82
CA VAL A 29 16.52 17.59 -14.86
C VAL A 29 17.16 17.28 -13.50
N ALA A 30 17.92 18.22 -12.94
CA ALA A 30 18.54 18.05 -11.63
C ALA A 30 17.50 17.81 -10.50
N GLN A 31 16.30 18.40 -10.58
CA GLN A 31 15.22 18.15 -9.63
C GLN A 31 14.61 16.75 -9.79
N TRP A 32 14.53 16.24 -11.02
CA TRP A 32 14.12 14.85 -11.27
C TRP A 32 15.18 13.85 -10.77
N ASP A 33 16.45 14.12 -11.07
CA ASP A 33 17.57 13.27 -10.64
C ASP A 33 17.72 13.21 -9.11
N ALA A 34 17.26 14.26 -8.42
CA ALA A 34 17.24 14.31 -6.97
C ALA A 34 16.10 13.51 -6.33
N LEU A 35 15.13 13.03 -7.12
CA LEU A 35 14.07 12.15 -6.62
C LEU A 35 14.65 10.76 -6.37
N SER A 36 14.58 10.32 -5.12
CA SER A 36 15.07 9.00 -4.72
C SER A 36 14.09 8.34 -3.76
N LEU A 37 14.00 7.03 -3.85
CA LEU A 37 13.27 6.17 -2.91
C LEU A 37 14.20 5.50 -1.90
N ASP A 38 15.49 5.87 -1.87
CA ASP A 38 16.51 5.24 -1.01
C ASP A 38 16.27 5.45 0.49
N LYS A 39 15.46 6.46 0.83
CA LYS A 39 15.07 6.74 2.23
C LYS A 39 13.83 5.98 2.68
N LEU A 40 13.22 5.20 1.79
CA LEU A 40 12.12 4.35 2.20
C LEU A 40 12.62 3.33 3.21
N LYS A 41 11.84 3.17 4.28
CA LYS A 41 12.16 2.17 5.29
C LYS A 41 11.95 0.78 4.69
N ASP A 42 12.98 -0.01 4.64
CA ASP A 42 12.92 -1.42 4.27
C ASP A 42 12.83 -2.30 5.53
N TYR A 43 12.06 -3.36 5.45
CA TYR A 43 11.83 -4.28 6.56
C TYR A 43 12.15 -5.70 6.11
N SER A 44 13.21 -6.25 6.67
CA SER A 44 13.52 -7.68 6.58
C SER A 44 12.97 -8.42 7.80
N LEU A 45 12.86 -9.73 7.70
CA LEU A 45 12.51 -10.56 8.86
C LEU A 45 13.65 -10.50 9.89
N ASP A 46 13.37 -9.91 11.04
CA ASP A 46 14.29 -9.78 12.17
C ASP A 46 13.50 -9.92 13.49
N LEU A 47 13.41 -11.16 13.97
CA LEU A 47 12.66 -11.49 15.19
C LEU A 47 13.34 -10.90 16.45
N ASP A 48 14.67 -10.81 16.46
CA ASP A 48 15.41 -10.23 17.58
C ASP A 48 15.15 -8.72 17.67
N GLN A 49 15.15 -8.03 16.54
CA GLN A 49 14.81 -6.62 16.50
C GLN A 49 13.35 -6.39 16.87
N ALA A 50 12.43 -7.24 16.39
CA ALA A 50 11.02 -7.16 16.76
C ALA A 50 10.81 -7.33 18.27
N ALA A 51 11.47 -8.32 18.89
CA ALA A 51 11.42 -8.52 20.33
C ALA A 51 11.97 -7.30 21.11
N LYS A 52 13.09 -6.70 20.66
CA LYS A 52 13.66 -5.48 21.26
C LYS A 52 12.70 -4.29 21.18
N LEU A 53 12.02 -4.10 20.04
CA LEU A 53 11.04 -3.02 19.88
C LEU A 53 9.85 -3.23 20.82
N LEU A 54 9.36 -4.45 20.98
CA LEU A 54 8.31 -4.78 21.95
C LEU A 54 8.76 -4.48 23.39
N ASP A 55 10.02 -4.82 23.74
CA ASP A 55 10.59 -4.52 25.05
C ASP A 55 10.72 -3.00 25.28
N GLN A 56 11.15 -2.25 24.27
CA GLN A 56 11.24 -0.78 24.35
C GLN A 56 9.88 -0.13 24.55
N ASP A 57 8.84 -0.67 23.94
CA ASP A 57 7.46 -0.22 24.12
C ASP A 57 6.75 -0.89 25.32
N GLU A 58 7.51 -1.44 26.28
CA GLU A 58 7.03 -1.98 27.54
C GLU A 58 6.11 -3.22 27.45
N TRP A 59 6.09 -3.91 26.31
CA TRP A 59 5.45 -5.21 26.19
C TRP A 59 6.32 -6.28 26.83
N ARG A 60 6.00 -6.66 28.08
CA ARG A 60 6.81 -7.60 28.88
C ARG A 60 6.32 -9.03 28.74
N LEU A 61 7.26 -9.97 28.59
CA LEU A 61 6.94 -11.40 28.50
C LEU A 61 6.34 -11.87 29.83
N GLY A 62 5.14 -12.44 29.76
CA GLY A 62 4.44 -13.04 30.89
C GLY A 62 4.94 -14.43 31.20
N LYS A 63 4.49 -15.01 32.32
CA LYS A 63 4.81 -16.39 32.73
C LYS A 63 4.21 -17.46 31.80
N ASP A 64 3.16 -17.09 31.08
CA ASP A 64 2.47 -17.89 30.07
C ASP A 64 3.15 -17.81 28.68
N GLY A 65 4.28 -17.10 28.57
CA GLY A 65 4.99 -16.90 27.32
C GLY A 65 4.39 -15.83 26.41
N ILE A 66 3.33 -15.13 26.84
CA ILE A 66 2.70 -14.07 26.05
C ILE A 66 3.09 -12.71 26.62
N ARG A 67 3.42 -11.77 25.74
CA ARG A 67 3.73 -10.40 26.13
C ARG A 67 2.46 -9.66 26.56
N ALA A 68 2.60 -8.82 27.57
CA ALA A 68 1.51 -7.97 28.05
C ALA A 68 2.04 -6.58 28.44
N LYS A 69 1.16 -5.59 28.35
CA LYS A 69 1.44 -4.19 28.71
C LYS A 69 0.28 -3.61 29.52
N LYS A 70 0.56 -2.65 30.41
CA LYS A 70 -0.49 -1.86 31.06
C LYS A 70 -0.94 -0.72 30.14
N ILE A 71 -2.21 -0.74 29.76
CA ILE A 71 -2.86 0.31 28.96
C ILE A 71 -4.07 0.80 29.74
N ASP A 72 -4.12 2.10 30.08
CA ASP A 72 -5.19 2.72 30.88
C ASP A 72 -5.48 1.95 32.19
N GLY A 73 -4.43 1.49 32.86
CA GLY A 73 -4.50 0.78 34.13
C GLY A 73 -4.89 -0.71 34.02
N LYS A 74 -5.22 -1.20 32.84
CA LYS A 74 -5.55 -2.60 32.58
C LYS A 74 -4.37 -3.33 31.96
N THR A 75 -4.14 -4.58 32.36
CA THR A 75 -3.17 -5.45 31.69
C THR A 75 -3.79 -5.99 30.40
N VAL A 76 -3.18 -5.69 29.28
CA VAL A 76 -3.59 -6.15 27.94
C VAL A 76 -2.53 -7.13 27.46
N ALA A 77 -2.94 -8.34 27.09
CA ALA A 77 -2.05 -9.32 26.45
C ALA A 77 -1.90 -8.98 24.96
N LEU A 78 -0.74 -9.29 24.39
CA LEU A 78 -0.51 -9.18 22.94
C LEU A 78 -1.04 -10.44 22.25
N ASP A 79 -2.37 -10.51 22.20
CA ASP A 79 -3.16 -11.59 21.63
C ASP A 79 -3.98 -11.01 20.47
N LEU A 80 -3.58 -11.34 19.24
CA LEU A 80 -4.06 -10.72 18.03
C LEU A 80 -4.92 -11.68 17.21
N THR A 81 -5.89 -11.14 16.51
CA THR A 81 -6.71 -11.88 15.55
C THR A 81 -6.53 -11.30 14.15
N LEU A 82 -6.13 -12.16 13.19
CA LEU A 82 -6.10 -11.89 11.76
C LEU A 82 -7.25 -12.63 11.09
N ILE A 83 -8.07 -11.91 10.31
CA ILE A 83 -9.08 -12.53 9.44
C ILE A 83 -8.68 -12.44 7.97
N TYR A 84 -9.04 -13.46 7.18
CA TYR A 84 -8.80 -13.52 5.75
C TYR A 84 -9.93 -14.25 5.01
N PRO A 85 -10.10 -14.06 3.68
CA PRO A 85 -11.18 -14.72 2.92
C PRO A 85 -10.98 -16.23 2.87
N GLU A 86 -12.02 -17.01 3.12
CA GLU A 86 -12.01 -18.48 2.94
C GLU A 86 -11.53 -18.87 1.55
N GLY A 87 -10.77 -19.97 1.47
CA GLY A 87 -10.22 -20.50 0.23
C GLY A 87 -9.07 -19.68 -0.37
N ASN A 88 -8.51 -18.73 0.38
CA ASN A 88 -7.39 -17.91 -0.07
C ASN A 88 -6.05 -18.54 0.34
N ALA A 89 -5.30 -19.08 -0.64
CA ALA A 89 -4.02 -19.76 -0.40
C ALA A 89 -2.95 -18.86 0.26
N VAL A 90 -3.01 -17.54 0.05
CA VAL A 90 -2.08 -16.61 0.72
C VAL A 90 -2.42 -16.48 2.20
N GLY A 91 -3.71 -16.48 2.55
CA GLY A 91 -4.14 -16.51 3.95
C GLY A 91 -3.65 -17.76 4.67
N ASP A 92 -3.72 -18.91 4.00
CA ASP A 92 -3.22 -20.18 4.56
C ASP A 92 -1.69 -20.15 4.76
N ALA A 93 -0.95 -19.57 3.80
CA ALA A 93 0.50 -19.37 3.91
C ALA A 93 0.87 -18.39 5.04
N LEU A 94 0.12 -17.30 5.20
CA LEU A 94 0.30 -16.35 6.31
C LEU A 94 0.06 -17.02 7.65
N ASN A 95 -0.95 -17.88 7.77
CA ASN A 95 -1.21 -18.65 8.99
C ASN A 95 -0.01 -19.54 9.35
N ALA A 96 0.52 -20.28 8.38
CA ALA A 96 1.63 -21.19 8.59
C ALA A 96 2.92 -20.47 9.04
N THR A 97 3.20 -19.28 8.51
CA THR A 97 4.47 -18.56 8.76
C THR A 97 4.38 -17.57 9.92
N LEU A 98 3.31 -16.76 9.99
CA LEU A 98 3.21 -15.70 11.00
C LEU A 98 2.97 -16.23 12.39
N THR A 99 2.18 -17.30 12.53
CA THR A 99 1.81 -17.83 13.84
C THR A 99 3.05 -18.32 14.60
N GLU A 100 3.94 -19.07 13.95
CA GLU A 100 5.17 -19.57 14.54
C GLU A 100 6.15 -18.44 14.87
N ASN A 101 6.41 -17.54 13.90
CA ASN A 101 7.33 -16.42 14.08
C ASN A 101 6.88 -15.48 15.21
N LEU A 102 5.61 -15.14 15.27
CA LEU A 102 5.07 -14.26 16.32
C LEU A 102 5.08 -14.94 17.69
N ALA A 103 4.77 -16.23 17.75
CA ALA A 103 4.84 -16.99 19.00
C ALA A 103 6.25 -17.01 19.59
N SER A 104 7.30 -17.10 18.74
CA SER A 104 8.70 -17.12 19.18
C SER A 104 9.12 -15.82 19.90
N ILE A 105 8.45 -14.71 19.65
CA ILE A 105 8.69 -13.42 20.30
C ILE A 105 7.63 -13.03 21.34
N GLY A 106 6.76 -13.98 21.70
CA GLY A 106 5.76 -13.80 22.76
C GLY A 106 4.47 -13.09 22.30
N VAL A 107 4.14 -13.16 21.02
CA VAL A 107 2.87 -12.66 20.45
C VAL A 107 1.99 -13.83 20.08
N ARG A 108 0.77 -13.88 20.63
CA ARG A 108 -0.22 -14.86 20.19
C ARG A 108 -0.95 -14.32 18.96
N LEU A 109 -1.03 -15.11 17.90
CA LEU A 109 -1.82 -14.80 16.72
C LEU A 109 -2.85 -15.89 16.45
N THR A 110 -4.11 -15.51 16.40
CA THR A 110 -5.21 -16.36 15.91
C THR A 110 -5.55 -15.95 14.50
N VAL A 111 -5.46 -16.88 13.55
CA VAL A 111 -5.78 -16.64 12.14
C VAL A 111 -7.09 -17.34 11.80
N LYS A 112 -8.07 -16.59 11.27
CA LYS A 112 -9.42 -17.10 10.97
C LYS A 112 -9.78 -16.86 9.51
N ALA A 113 -10.14 -17.93 8.81
CA ALA A 113 -10.80 -17.84 7.52
C ALA A 113 -12.28 -17.48 7.74
N VAL A 114 -12.78 -16.51 6.99
CA VAL A 114 -14.18 -16.07 7.06
C VAL A 114 -14.76 -15.91 5.65
N PRO A 115 -16.08 -16.09 5.46
CA PRO A 115 -16.71 -15.81 4.17
C PRO A 115 -16.45 -14.39 3.68
N MET A 116 -16.25 -14.20 2.37
CA MET A 116 -15.88 -12.89 1.80
C MET A 116 -16.89 -11.79 2.15
N ASN A 117 -18.19 -12.09 2.15
CA ASN A 117 -19.22 -11.12 2.51
C ASN A 117 -19.12 -10.66 3.99
N GLU A 118 -18.86 -11.57 4.90
CA GLU A 118 -18.63 -11.27 6.31
C GLU A 118 -17.36 -10.42 6.49
N LEU A 119 -16.26 -10.81 5.85
CA LEU A 119 -15.02 -10.03 5.87
C LEU A 119 -15.24 -8.60 5.36
N LEU A 120 -15.99 -8.42 4.27
CA LEU A 120 -16.28 -7.11 3.72
C LEU A 120 -17.16 -6.26 4.65
N ASP A 121 -18.11 -6.87 5.36
CA ASP A 121 -18.92 -6.15 6.34
C ASP A 121 -18.05 -5.66 7.52
N ILE A 122 -17.12 -6.47 8.01
CA ILE A 122 -16.15 -6.08 9.03
C ILE A 122 -15.20 -5.00 8.48
N TYR A 123 -14.65 -5.20 7.27
CA TYR A 123 -13.71 -4.26 6.64
C TYR A 123 -14.35 -2.88 6.41
N TYR A 124 -15.58 -2.86 5.90
CA TYR A 124 -16.32 -1.61 5.68
C TYR A 124 -17.00 -1.06 6.96
N ARG A 125 -16.76 -1.68 8.11
CA ARG A 125 -17.34 -1.28 9.40
C ARG A 125 -18.87 -1.21 9.39
N ARG A 126 -19.52 -2.09 8.63
CA ARG A 126 -20.98 -2.27 8.65
C ARG A 126 -21.41 -3.01 9.91
N VAL A 127 -20.54 -3.84 10.44
CA VAL A 127 -20.66 -4.51 11.72
C VAL A 127 -19.49 -4.13 12.64
N ALA A 128 -19.56 -4.49 13.91
CA ALA A 128 -18.46 -4.29 14.85
C ALA A 128 -17.22 -5.07 14.40
N ARG A 129 -16.03 -4.47 14.58
CA ARG A 129 -14.76 -5.12 14.26
C ARG A 129 -14.24 -5.78 15.53
N ASP A 130 -14.13 -7.09 15.50
CA ASP A 130 -13.60 -7.96 16.56
C ASP A 130 -12.25 -8.61 16.20
N CYS A 131 -11.55 -8.02 15.23
CA CYS A 131 -10.23 -8.45 14.78
C CYS A 131 -9.26 -7.27 14.76
N ASP A 132 -7.97 -7.58 14.88
CA ASP A 132 -6.87 -6.62 14.86
C ASP A 132 -6.32 -6.39 13.46
N MET A 133 -6.30 -7.43 12.64
CA MET A 133 -5.76 -7.41 11.28
C MET A 133 -6.73 -8.05 10.29
N ILE A 134 -6.73 -7.52 9.07
CA ILE A 134 -7.52 -8.03 7.95
C ILE A 134 -6.57 -8.21 6.76
N TYR A 135 -6.48 -9.43 6.23
CA TYR A 135 -5.83 -9.67 4.95
C TYR A 135 -6.84 -9.54 3.83
N LEU A 136 -6.56 -8.65 2.88
CA LEU A 136 -7.42 -8.41 1.73
C LEU A 136 -6.59 -7.85 0.56
N ALA A 137 -6.91 -8.28 -0.65
CA ALA A 137 -6.34 -7.70 -1.86
C ALA A 137 -6.98 -6.35 -2.18
N THR A 138 -6.23 -5.46 -2.80
CA THR A 138 -6.71 -4.17 -3.30
C THR A 138 -6.18 -3.93 -4.72
N ASN A 139 -6.93 -3.16 -5.50
CA ASN A 139 -6.49 -2.68 -6.79
C ASN A 139 -6.05 -1.21 -6.67
N PHE A 140 -5.04 -0.85 -7.45
CA PHE A 140 -4.67 0.54 -7.64
C PHE A 140 -5.43 1.11 -8.84
N GLY A 141 -6.04 2.27 -8.66
CA GLY A 141 -6.62 3.03 -9.77
C GLY A 141 -5.56 3.87 -10.48
N THR A 142 -5.90 4.36 -11.67
CA THR A 142 -5.05 5.29 -12.44
C THR A 142 -4.84 6.62 -11.73
N VAL A 143 -5.74 6.99 -10.83
CA VAL A 143 -5.63 8.19 -9.98
C VAL A 143 -5.40 7.75 -8.54
N PHE A 144 -4.26 8.12 -7.99
CA PHE A 144 -3.93 7.86 -6.61
C PHE A 144 -4.20 9.10 -5.75
N ASP A 145 -5.30 9.07 -4.99
CA ASP A 145 -5.65 10.10 -4.00
C ASP A 145 -5.77 9.48 -2.60
N PRO A 146 -4.72 9.54 -1.78
CA PRO A 146 -4.72 8.98 -0.43
C PRO A 146 -5.33 9.92 0.62
N SER A 147 -5.80 11.11 0.26
CA SER A 147 -6.16 12.18 1.20
C SER A 147 -7.29 11.82 2.17
N THR A 148 -8.25 11.00 1.75
CA THR A 148 -9.33 10.51 2.62
C THR A 148 -8.96 9.21 3.33
N THR A 149 -8.18 8.34 2.66
CA THR A 149 -7.76 7.03 3.19
C THR A 149 -6.91 7.16 4.45
N TYR A 150 -6.06 8.16 4.52
CA TYR A 150 -5.19 8.42 5.69
C TYR A 150 -5.59 9.66 6.49
N SER A 151 -6.81 10.15 6.28
CA SER A 151 -7.31 11.32 7.00
C SER A 151 -7.47 11.06 8.50
N THR A 152 -7.15 12.08 9.30
CA THR A 152 -7.39 12.09 10.76
C THR A 152 -8.77 12.62 11.13
N VAL A 153 -9.56 13.10 10.16
CA VAL A 153 -10.93 13.60 10.38
C VAL A 153 -11.84 12.46 10.83
N ALA A 154 -12.57 12.66 11.91
CA ALA A 154 -13.36 11.62 12.57
C ALA A 154 -14.38 10.93 11.63
N ALA A 155 -14.98 11.68 10.70
CA ALA A 155 -15.92 11.13 9.72
C ALA A 155 -15.21 10.12 8.77
N TYR A 156 -14.01 10.41 8.31
CA TYR A 156 -13.24 9.52 7.44
C TYR A 156 -12.65 8.32 8.19
N VAL A 157 -12.20 8.52 9.45
CA VAL A 157 -11.68 7.41 10.27
C VAL A 157 -12.73 6.33 10.51
N LYS A 158 -13.99 6.68 10.53
CA LYS A 158 -15.08 5.71 10.69
C LYS A 158 -15.55 5.04 9.38
N THR A 159 -15.21 5.61 8.22
CA THR A 159 -15.76 5.20 6.92
C THR A 159 -14.71 4.81 5.89
N VAL A 160 -13.76 5.68 5.57
CA VAL A 160 -12.78 5.52 4.49
C VAL A 160 -11.40 5.13 5.01
N ASN A 161 -10.93 5.75 6.09
CA ASN A 161 -9.70 5.33 6.76
C ASN A 161 -9.94 4.00 7.48
N ARG A 162 -9.68 2.90 6.76
CA ARG A 162 -9.95 1.53 7.21
C ARG A 162 -8.97 1.08 8.29
N THR A 163 -7.73 1.55 8.24
CA THR A 163 -6.69 1.18 9.21
C THR A 163 -6.95 1.77 10.59
N GLY A 164 -7.63 2.93 10.66
CA GLY A 164 -7.85 3.66 11.90
C GLY A 164 -6.63 4.45 12.39
N ILE A 165 -5.49 4.37 11.70
CA ILE A 165 -4.28 5.12 12.02
C ILE A 165 -4.52 6.62 11.85
N ARG A 166 -4.08 7.41 12.83
CA ARG A 166 -4.29 8.86 12.89
C ARG A 166 -2.97 9.61 12.94
N ASP A 167 -2.14 9.40 11.93
CA ASP A 167 -0.89 10.15 11.79
C ASP A 167 -1.14 11.48 11.07
N LYS A 168 -0.92 12.60 11.78
CA LYS A 168 -1.16 13.96 11.24
C LYS A 168 -0.24 14.30 10.08
N LYS A 169 1.04 13.85 10.15
CA LYS A 169 2.02 14.13 9.09
C LYS A 169 1.67 13.38 7.81
N LEU A 170 1.33 12.08 7.92
CA LEU A 170 0.88 11.28 6.78
C LEU A 170 -0.39 11.87 6.13
N ALA A 171 -1.37 12.26 6.96
CA ALA A 171 -2.60 12.88 6.48
C ALA A 171 -2.34 14.20 5.74
N GLN A 172 -1.41 15.05 6.25
CA GLN A 172 -1.07 16.32 5.61
C GLN A 172 -0.37 16.08 4.27
N LEU A 173 0.60 15.16 4.21
CA LEU A 173 1.30 14.81 2.97
C LEU A 173 0.32 14.29 1.89
N ALA A 174 -0.65 13.48 2.29
CA ALA A 174 -1.72 13.01 1.40
C ALA A 174 -2.56 14.18 0.83
N VAL A 175 -2.90 15.15 1.67
CA VAL A 175 -3.63 16.36 1.23
C VAL A 175 -2.76 17.23 0.31
N ASP A 176 -1.46 17.35 0.59
CA ASP A 176 -0.53 18.15 -0.22
C ASP A 176 -0.35 17.56 -1.62
N MET A 177 -0.36 16.23 -1.77
CA MET A 177 -0.40 15.56 -3.08
C MET A 177 -1.65 15.96 -3.86
N ARG A 178 -2.83 15.87 -3.24
CA ARG A 178 -4.11 16.21 -3.88
C ARG A 178 -4.18 17.67 -4.34
N LYS A 179 -3.51 18.58 -3.62
CA LYS A 179 -3.49 20.02 -3.94
C LYS A 179 -2.43 20.41 -4.99
N THR A 180 -1.78 19.45 -5.62
CA THR A 180 -0.84 19.75 -6.69
C THR A 180 -1.60 20.22 -7.92
N GLU A 181 -1.11 21.29 -8.58
CA GLU A 181 -1.71 21.80 -9.80
C GLU A 181 -1.71 20.74 -10.91
N PRO A 182 -2.79 20.60 -11.66
CA PRO A 182 -2.85 19.67 -12.78
C PRO A 182 -1.71 19.92 -13.78
N GLY A 183 -0.98 18.86 -14.15
CA GLY A 183 0.16 18.92 -15.04
C GLY A 183 1.51 19.17 -14.37
N ASP A 184 1.56 19.58 -13.12
CA ASP A 184 2.82 19.70 -12.38
C ASP A 184 3.27 18.33 -11.81
N VAL A 185 3.72 17.49 -12.73
CA VAL A 185 4.10 16.10 -12.42
C VAL A 185 5.30 16.06 -11.48
N LEU A 186 6.27 16.98 -11.62
CA LEU A 186 7.46 17.01 -10.76
C LEU A 186 7.09 17.29 -9.29
N SER A 187 6.31 18.35 -9.04
CA SER A 187 5.82 18.64 -7.68
C SER A 187 4.98 17.49 -7.10
N TYR A 188 4.17 16.84 -7.94
CA TYR A 188 3.42 15.66 -7.50
C TYR A 188 4.36 14.52 -7.07
N CYS A 189 5.37 14.19 -7.88
CA CYS A 189 6.35 13.16 -7.56
C CYS A 189 7.16 13.49 -6.29
N GLN A 190 7.57 14.74 -6.10
CA GLN A 190 8.25 15.17 -4.87
C GLN A 190 7.39 14.95 -3.62
N LYS A 191 6.12 15.34 -3.69
CA LYS A 191 5.16 15.12 -2.59
C LYS A 191 4.86 13.64 -2.39
N TRP A 192 4.77 12.87 -3.47
CA TRP A 192 4.56 11.43 -3.42
C TRP A 192 5.73 10.71 -2.72
N VAL A 193 6.98 11.07 -3.03
CA VAL A 193 8.17 10.53 -2.34
C VAL A 193 8.09 10.81 -0.84
N ALA A 194 7.82 12.06 -0.44
CA ALA A 194 7.69 12.42 0.97
C ALA A 194 6.54 11.66 1.67
N PHE A 195 5.43 11.43 0.95
CA PHE A 195 4.32 10.61 1.43
C PHE A 195 4.77 9.16 1.62
N GLN A 196 5.48 8.55 0.66
CA GLN A 196 5.96 7.17 0.74
C GLN A 196 6.98 6.99 1.89
N GLU A 197 7.90 7.93 2.08
CA GLU A 197 8.83 7.91 3.22
C GLU A 197 8.04 7.84 4.55
N ARG A 198 7.04 8.71 4.73
CA ARG A 198 6.22 8.68 5.95
C ARG A 198 5.35 7.44 6.05
N TRP A 199 4.82 6.96 4.92
CA TRP A 199 3.99 5.76 4.88
C TRP A 199 4.77 4.52 5.35
N THR A 200 6.01 4.35 4.89
CA THR A 200 6.86 3.24 5.33
C THR A 200 7.30 3.35 6.79
N GLU A 201 7.39 4.57 7.36
CA GLU A 201 7.63 4.75 8.79
C GLU A 201 6.42 4.38 9.65
N VAL A 202 5.22 4.81 9.25
CA VAL A 202 3.96 4.59 9.98
C VAL A 202 3.42 3.18 9.75
N LEU A 203 3.69 2.61 8.60
CA LEU A 203 3.29 1.26 8.17
C LEU A 203 1.79 0.98 8.39
N PRO A 204 0.88 1.77 7.81
CA PRO A 204 -0.57 1.62 8.03
C PRO A 204 -1.12 0.33 7.43
N ALA A 205 -0.39 -0.31 6.55
CA ALA A 205 -0.65 -1.64 6.01
C ALA A 205 0.68 -2.35 5.75
N ILE A 206 0.68 -3.67 5.82
CA ILE A 206 1.85 -4.51 5.53
C ILE A 206 1.66 -5.08 4.13
N PRO A 207 2.41 -4.63 3.11
CA PRO A 207 2.35 -5.22 1.77
C PRO A 207 2.85 -6.67 1.82
N VAL A 208 2.09 -7.60 1.28
CA VAL A 208 2.45 -9.02 1.26
C VAL A 208 3.05 -9.40 -0.09
N TYR A 209 2.32 -9.14 -1.19
CA TYR A 209 2.82 -9.36 -2.53
C TYR A 209 2.03 -8.54 -3.56
N SER A 210 2.60 -8.37 -4.75
CA SER A 210 1.92 -7.84 -5.91
C SER A 210 1.70 -8.94 -6.93
N ASN A 211 0.48 -9.02 -7.46
CA ASN A 211 0.15 -10.01 -8.47
C ASN A 211 0.31 -9.40 -9.87
N VAL A 212 0.49 -10.28 -10.86
CA VAL A 212 0.52 -9.93 -12.29
C VAL A 212 -0.77 -10.41 -12.92
N TYR A 213 -1.36 -9.56 -13.75
CA TYR A 213 -2.53 -9.93 -14.53
C TYR A 213 -2.11 -10.60 -15.85
N PHE A 214 -2.81 -11.62 -16.21
CA PHE A 214 -2.67 -12.30 -17.49
C PHE A 214 -4.01 -12.27 -18.21
N ASP A 215 -4.02 -11.70 -19.41
CA ASP A 215 -5.16 -11.74 -20.30
C ASP A 215 -4.96 -12.85 -21.35
N PHE A 216 -5.84 -13.81 -21.34
CA PHE A 216 -5.86 -14.89 -22.36
C PHE A 216 -6.91 -14.56 -23.38
N TYR A 217 -6.50 -14.40 -24.63
CA TYR A 217 -7.40 -14.12 -25.73
C TYR A 217 -7.03 -14.89 -27.00
N THR A 218 -8.00 -15.10 -27.86
CA THR A 218 -7.80 -15.80 -29.14
C THR A 218 -6.95 -14.96 -30.09
N THR A 219 -6.15 -15.62 -30.93
CA THR A 219 -5.38 -14.98 -32.01
C THR A 219 -6.25 -14.26 -33.04
N ARG A 220 -7.55 -14.55 -33.06
CA ARG A 220 -8.55 -13.85 -33.90
C ARG A 220 -8.89 -12.45 -33.37
N LEU A 221 -8.61 -12.15 -32.12
CA LEU A 221 -8.81 -10.83 -31.53
C LEU A 221 -7.67 -9.92 -31.96
N GLN A 222 -7.98 -8.92 -32.77
CA GLN A 222 -7.03 -7.93 -33.28
C GLN A 222 -7.22 -6.59 -32.57
N ASN A 223 -6.17 -5.78 -32.54
CA ASN A 223 -6.17 -4.45 -31.92
C ASN A 223 -6.52 -4.43 -30.42
N TYR A 224 -6.48 -5.58 -29.75
CA TYR A 224 -6.61 -5.65 -28.30
C TYR A 224 -5.26 -5.29 -27.67
N ARG A 225 -5.21 -4.16 -26.99
CA ARG A 225 -4.01 -3.68 -26.30
C ARG A 225 -4.35 -3.40 -24.85
N VAL A 226 -3.76 -4.13 -23.95
CA VAL A 226 -3.81 -3.88 -22.51
C VAL A 226 -2.58 -3.06 -22.11
N THR A 227 -2.78 -2.00 -21.35
CA THR A 227 -1.73 -1.16 -20.81
C THR A 227 -1.98 -0.92 -19.32
N GLU A 228 -0.96 -0.52 -18.60
CA GLU A 228 -1.06 -0.22 -17.15
C GLU A 228 -2.10 0.87 -16.83
N ASN A 229 -2.37 1.75 -17.79
CA ASN A 229 -3.25 2.91 -17.63
C ASN A 229 -4.62 2.74 -18.33
N GLN A 230 -4.96 1.53 -18.76
CA GLN A 230 -6.17 1.27 -19.53
C GLN A 230 -6.99 0.16 -18.88
N THR A 231 -8.27 0.42 -18.70
CA THR A 231 -9.19 -0.60 -18.23
C THR A 231 -9.51 -1.61 -19.35
N TRP A 232 -9.89 -2.82 -18.98
CA TRP A 232 -10.37 -3.83 -19.95
C TRP A 232 -11.46 -3.25 -20.86
N THR A 233 -12.41 -2.51 -20.32
CA THR A 233 -13.49 -1.87 -21.08
C THR A 233 -12.96 -0.92 -22.15
N GLN A 234 -11.92 -0.17 -21.85
CA GLN A 234 -11.28 0.72 -22.83
C GLN A 234 -10.50 -0.05 -23.89
N ALA A 235 -9.83 -1.14 -23.51
CA ALA A 235 -9.07 -1.99 -24.43
C ALA A 235 -9.96 -2.71 -25.43
N ILE A 236 -11.14 -3.20 -25.01
CA ILE A 236 -12.03 -3.98 -25.84
C ILE A 236 -12.78 -3.14 -26.89
N VAL A 237 -12.99 -1.84 -26.63
CA VAL A 237 -13.70 -0.94 -27.57
C VAL A 237 -12.98 -0.84 -28.92
N GLY A 238 -11.64 -0.89 -28.94
CA GLY A 238 -10.83 -0.82 -30.16
C GLY A 238 -10.59 -2.21 -30.81
N ALA A 239 -10.98 -3.27 -30.14
CA ALA A 239 -10.69 -4.63 -30.60
C ALA A 239 -11.66 -5.07 -31.72
N THR A 240 -11.15 -5.89 -32.65
CA THR A 240 -11.91 -6.47 -33.75
C THR A 240 -11.65 -7.97 -33.83
N LEU A 241 -12.63 -8.73 -34.32
CA LEU A 241 -12.47 -10.16 -34.59
C LEU A 241 -12.22 -10.37 -36.10
N THR A 242 -11.14 -11.08 -36.44
CA THR A 242 -10.96 -11.57 -37.79
C THR A 242 -11.97 -12.68 -38.05
N GLN A 243 -12.70 -12.59 -39.18
CA GLN A 243 -13.55 -13.70 -39.63
C GLN A 243 -12.67 -14.91 -39.98
N THR A 244 -13.07 -16.10 -39.57
CA THR A 244 -12.52 -17.33 -40.10
C THR A 244 -12.95 -17.40 -41.57
N ALA A 245 -12.01 -17.53 -42.51
CA ALA A 245 -12.37 -17.99 -43.84
C ALA A 245 -12.96 -19.39 -43.65
N GLU A 246 -14.23 -19.57 -44.06
CA GLU A 246 -14.87 -20.89 -44.20
C GLU A 246 -14.15 -21.76 -45.22
#